data_73cc1eda7ecb4bf510e08ca73296e861
#
_entry.id   73cc1eda7ecb4bf510e08ca73296e861
#
_cell.length_a   1.000
_cell.length_b   1.000
_cell.length_c   1.000
_cell.angle_alpha   90.00
_cell.angle_beta   90.00
_cell.angle_gamma   90.00
#
_symmetry.space_group_name_H-M   'P 1'
#
loop_
_entity.id
_entity.type
_entity.pdbx_description
1 polymer ?
#
loop_
_entity_poly.entity_id
_entity_poly.type
_entity_poly.pdbx_seq_one_letter_code
_entity_poly.pdbx_strand_id
1 'polypeptide(L)'
;KSGYLVMSQSAELTADNETLTVATVKQFPDTCASTGTISGTLKDAVSDSAVSDVSLSVRSGMNTTSGTIIKTATTDSSGNYSLSNMIAGWYTIQFSKRGYIADKFDVYSCGSVGNQDASISTSLASGAMRIILHWGASSGLGVVDSHLTGPDNASGRFHIYWPAAKRQFYYYTDKYSCSGCTDIQKSDNVTLDKDDTSAPGTETITIPADSWRSGTYRYSAHYFGPTTSGQSTGFASSTLFAESGTTVKVYYGDTEPRTYNVPNSAGTLWTVFTIDGSS
;
A
#
# COMPACT_ATOMS: atom_id res chain seq x y z
N LYS A 1 -3.93 -10.07 -27.61
CA LYS A 1 -2.71 -10.26 -28.43
C LYS A 1 -2.49 -11.76 -28.61
N SER A 2 -2.24 -12.21 -29.86
CA SER A 2 -1.93 -13.62 -30.12
C SER A 2 -0.68 -14.07 -29.33
N GLY A 3 -0.70 -15.29 -28.77
CA GLY A 3 0.39 -15.81 -27.93
C GLY A 3 0.41 -15.27 -26.50
N TYR A 4 -0.67 -14.62 -26.06
CA TYR A 4 -0.83 -14.13 -24.69
C TYR A 4 -2.18 -14.55 -24.13
N LEU A 5 -2.21 -14.82 -22.83
CA LEU A 5 -3.44 -15.17 -22.14
C LEU A 5 -4.45 -14.03 -22.21
N VAL A 6 -5.72 -14.40 -22.40
CA VAL A 6 -6.83 -13.44 -22.32
C VAL A 6 -6.97 -13.01 -20.88
N MET A 7 -7.09 -11.71 -20.65
CA MET A 7 -7.23 -11.13 -19.33
C MET A 7 -8.45 -10.22 -19.31
N SER A 8 -9.16 -10.23 -18.19
CA SER A 8 -10.23 -9.31 -17.89
C SER A 8 -9.97 -8.63 -16.55
N GLN A 9 -10.32 -7.37 -16.45
CA GLN A 9 -10.28 -6.60 -15.23
C GLN A 9 -11.63 -5.93 -15.05
N SER A 10 -12.20 -6.07 -13.86
CA SER A 10 -13.42 -5.36 -13.49
C SER A 10 -13.07 -3.97 -12.96
N ALA A 11 -13.84 -2.97 -13.37
CA ALA A 11 -13.74 -1.61 -12.88
C ALA A 11 -15.16 -1.04 -12.73
N GLU A 12 -15.41 -0.33 -11.65
CA GLU A 12 -16.69 0.30 -11.36
C GLU A 12 -16.48 1.79 -11.16
N LEU A 13 -17.27 2.60 -11.86
CA LEU A 13 -17.38 4.05 -11.63
C LEU A 13 -18.60 4.28 -10.73
N THR A 14 -18.38 4.91 -9.60
CA THR A 14 -19.43 5.09 -8.57
C THR A 14 -20.04 6.49 -8.58
N ALA A 15 -19.47 7.42 -9.36
CA ALA A 15 -19.96 8.79 -9.49
C ALA A 15 -19.78 9.32 -10.92
N ASP A 16 -20.61 10.30 -11.28
CA ASP A 16 -20.46 11.05 -12.52
C ASP A 16 -19.15 11.86 -12.51
N ASN A 17 -18.47 11.89 -13.64
CA ASN A 17 -17.15 12.53 -13.82
C ASN A 17 -15.99 11.93 -13.01
N GLU A 18 -16.16 10.73 -12.50
CA GLU A 18 -15.06 10.00 -11.88
C GLU A 18 -14.07 9.52 -12.95
N THR A 19 -12.79 9.71 -12.68
CA THR A 19 -11.71 9.11 -13.47
C THR A 19 -11.11 7.97 -12.70
N LEU A 20 -11.29 6.75 -13.17
CA LEU A 20 -10.68 5.56 -12.58
C LEU A 20 -9.39 5.21 -13.33
N THR A 21 -8.26 5.28 -12.64
CA THR A 21 -7.00 4.76 -13.16
C THR A 21 -6.91 3.27 -12.84
N VAL A 22 -7.09 2.44 -13.84
CA VAL A 22 -6.90 0.99 -13.68
C VAL A 22 -5.41 0.64 -13.74
N ALA A 23 -5.02 -0.36 -12.96
CA ALA A 23 -3.65 -0.86 -12.95
C ALA A 23 -3.22 -1.29 -14.36
N THR A 24 -1.97 -1.06 -14.70
CA THR A 24 -1.38 -1.58 -15.95
C THR A 24 -1.37 -3.10 -15.88
N VAL A 25 -2.08 -3.73 -16.81
CA VAL A 25 -2.18 -5.18 -16.85
C VAL A 25 -0.99 -5.74 -17.62
N LYS A 26 -0.13 -6.47 -16.91
CA LYS A 26 0.97 -7.22 -17.51
C LYS A 26 0.41 -8.40 -18.29
N GLN A 27 0.62 -8.45 -19.60
CA GLN A 27 0.24 -9.61 -20.43
C GLN A 27 1.29 -10.71 -20.27
N PHE A 28 0.82 -11.95 -20.08
CA PHE A 28 1.68 -13.12 -19.94
C PHE A 28 1.54 -14.04 -21.15
N PRO A 29 2.64 -14.70 -21.57
CA PRO A 29 2.59 -15.67 -22.66
C PRO A 29 1.60 -16.81 -22.36
N ASP A 30 0.92 -17.32 -23.36
CA ASP A 30 0.03 -18.48 -23.26
C ASP A 30 0.77 -19.81 -22.98
N THR A 31 2.10 -19.77 -23.02
CA THR A 31 2.97 -20.88 -22.61
C THR A 31 2.99 -21.13 -21.10
N CYS A 32 2.37 -20.25 -20.31
CA CYS A 32 2.19 -20.44 -18.87
C CYS A 32 1.11 -21.52 -18.57
N ALA A 33 1.39 -22.76 -18.86
CA ALA A 33 0.41 -23.86 -18.69
C ALA A 33 0.58 -24.69 -17.42
N SER A 34 1.55 -24.37 -16.56
CA SER A 34 1.83 -25.17 -15.36
C SER A 34 0.96 -24.80 -14.17
N THR A 35 0.59 -25.78 -13.37
CA THR A 35 0.05 -25.57 -12.05
C THR A 35 1.18 -25.20 -11.08
N GLY A 36 0.90 -24.36 -10.09
CA GLY A 36 1.87 -23.92 -9.11
C GLY A 36 1.26 -23.68 -7.75
N THR A 37 2.04 -23.09 -6.88
CA THR A 37 1.64 -22.65 -5.54
C THR A 37 1.80 -21.13 -5.44
N ILE A 38 0.74 -20.44 -4.98
CA ILE A 38 0.83 -19.05 -4.55
C ILE A 38 1.04 -19.05 -3.05
N SER A 39 2.08 -18.38 -2.57
CA SER A 39 2.38 -18.30 -1.14
C SER A 39 2.91 -16.95 -0.73
N GLY A 40 2.68 -16.60 0.52
CA GLY A 40 3.12 -15.33 1.11
C GLY A 40 2.79 -15.24 2.58
N THR A 41 2.99 -14.08 3.16
CA THR A 41 2.78 -13.79 4.57
C THR A 41 1.83 -12.60 4.74
N LEU A 42 0.92 -12.68 5.70
CA LEU A 42 0.07 -11.57 6.13
C LEU A 42 0.58 -11.02 7.47
N LYS A 43 0.81 -9.72 7.50
CA LYS A 43 1.31 -9.00 8.66
C LYS A 43 0.37 -7.86 9.05
N ASP A 44 0.38 -7.50 10.31
CA ASP A 44 -0.30 -6.30 10.79
C ASP A 44 0.38 -5.04 10.23
N ALA A 45 -0.41 -4.14 9.69
CA ALA A 45 0.08 -2.97 8.97
C ALA A 45 0.82 -1.94 9.86
N VAL A 46 0.63 -2.00 11.18
CA VAL A 46 1.23 -1.07 12.14
C VAL A 46 2.41 -1.71 12.86
N SER A 47 2.20 -2.90 13.43
CA SER A 47 3.19 -3.57 14.28
C SER A 47 4.18 -4.43 13.49
N ASP A 48 3.93 -4.70 12.21
CA ASP A 48 4.65 -5.68 11.37
C ASP A 48 4.63 -7.12 11.91
N SER A 49 3.81 -7.37 12.91
CA SER A 49 3.67 -8.70 13.49
C SER A 49 2.90 -9.62 12.56
N ALA A 50 3.30 -10.88 12.50
CA ALA A 50 2.57 -11.91 11.76
C ALA A 50 1.13 -12.05 12.27
N VAL A 51 0.17 -12.21 11.36
CA VAL A 51 -1.25 -12.36 11.73
C VAL A 51 -1.72 -13.76 11.36
N SER A 52 -1.93 -14.61 12.39
CA SER A 52 -2.50 -15.96 12.25
C SER A 52 -4.02 -15.91 11.98
N ASP A 53 -4.57 -17.04 11.59
CA ASP A 53 -6.03 -17.26 11.46
C ASP A 53 -6.75 -16.23 10.58
N VAL A 54 -6.05 -15.64 9.61
CA VAL A 54 -6.68 -14.83 8.57
C VAL A 54 -7.28 -15.76 7.53
N SER A 55 -8.56 -15.63 7.27
CA SER A 55 -9.25 -16.40 6.23
C SER A 55 -9.01 -15.79 4.87
N LEU A 56 -8.55 -16.62 3.91
CA LEU A 56 -8.35 -16.23 2.51
C LEU A 56 -9.39 -16.89 1.62
N SER A 57 -9.95 -16.13 0.69
CA SER A 57 -10.85 -16.59 -0.37
C SER A 57 -10.32 -16.15 -1.72
N VAL A 58 -10.19 -17.08 -2.65
CA VAL A 58 -9.59 -16.85 -3.97
C VAL A 58 -10.65 -16.94 -5.07
N ARG A 59 -10.64 -15.99 -5.97
CA ARG A 59 -11.46 -15.99 -7.19
C ARG A 59 -10.60 -15.80 -8.43
N SER A 60 -11.04 -16.35 -9.54
CA SER A 60 -10.37 -16.12 -10.83
C SER A 60 -10.64 -14.71 -11.34
N GLY A 61 -9.62 -14.07 -11.91
CA GLY A 61 -9.67 -12.72 -12.46
C GLY A 61 -9.04 -11.67 -11.53
N MET A 62 -8.93 -10.45 -12.05
CA MET A 62 -8.46 -9.29 -11.31
C MET A 62 -9.64 -8.51 -10.75
N ASN A 63 -9.48 -7.95 -9.55
CA ASN A 63 -10.49 -7.18 -8.84
C ASN A 63 -11.85 -7.87 -8.75
N THR A 64 -11.83 -9.21 -8.62
CA THR A 64 -13.03 -10.04 -8.58
C THR A 64 -13.42 -10.35 -7.13
N THR A 65 -14.45 -9.68 -6.63
CA THR A 65 -14.91 -9.79 -5.23
C THR A 65 -16.18 -10.60 -5.04
N SER A 66 -16.85 -10.96 -6.13
CA SER A 66 -18.10 -11.76 -6.13
C SER A 66 -17.97 -12.99 -7.02
N GLY A 67 -18.95 -13.90 -6.94
CA GLY A 67 -18.96 -15.14 -7.69
C GLY A 67 -18.24 -16.30 -6.98
N THR A 68 -17.87 -17.32 -7.74
CA THR A 68 -17.38 -18.60 -7.20
C THR A 68 -16.00 -18.46 -6.53
N ILE A 69 -15.92 -18.88 -5.27
CA ILE A 69 -14.64 -19.08 -4.57
C ILE A 69 -14.05 -20.41 -5.08
N ILE A 70 -12.87 -20.33 -5.70
CA ILE A 70 -12.19 -21.49 -6.28
C ILE A 70 -11.20 -22.14 -5.32
N LYS A 71 -10.74 -21.40 -4.31
CA LYS A 71 -9.79 -21.86 -3.29
C LYS A 71 -9.96 -21.06 -2.01
N THR A 72 -9.62 -21.71 -0.88
CA THR A 72 -9.54 -21.07 0.44
C THR A 72 -8.25 -21.49 1.13
N ALA A 73 -7.77 -20.66 2.04
CA ALA A 73 -6.68 -20.97 2.96
C ALA A 73 -6.87 -20.18 4.25
N THR A 74 -6.05 -20.47 5.24
CA THR A 74 -5.96 -19.71 6.50
C THR A 74 -4.48 -19.54 6.84
N THR A 75 -4.10 -18.38 7.35
CA THR A 75 -2.71 -18.15 7.76
C THR A 75 -2.37 -18.97 9.01
N ASP A 76 -1.14 -19.48 9.05
CA ASP A 76 -0.57 -20.18 10.21
C ASP A 76 -0.14 -19.18 11.31
N SER A 77 0.47 -19.70 12.40
CA SER A 77 0.95 -18.89 13.53
C SER A 77 2.04 -17.88 13.16
N SER A 78 2.69 -18.07 12.03
CA SER A 78 3.71 -17.16 11.48
C SER A 78 3.14 -16.23 10.38
N GLY A 79 1.80 -16.21 10.21
CA GLY A 79 1.12 -15.42 9.20
C GLY A 79 1.25 -15.98 7.78
N ASN A 80 1.87 -17.14 7.57
CA ASN A 80 2.09 -17.70 6.24
C ASN A 80 0.81 -18.34 5.69
N TYR A 81 0.62 -18.23 4.38
CA TYR A 81 -0.40 -18.96 3.64
C TYR A 81 0.17 -19.64 2.41
N SER A 82 -0.50 -20.69 1.95
CA SER A 82 -0.12 -21.43 0.76
C SER A 82 -1.37 -21.93 0.02
N LEU A 83 -1.44 -21.63 -1.27
CA LEU A 83 -2.52 -22.00 -2.19
C LEU A 83 -1.92 -22.91 -3.28
N SER A 84 -1.97 -24.20 -3.09
CA SER A 84 -1.43 -25.19 -4.03
C SER A 84 -2.36 -25.47 -5.21
N ASN A 85 -1.83 -26.05 -6.29
CA ASN A 85 -2.57 -26.44 -7.50
C ASN A 85 -3.30 -25.26 -8.18
N MET A 86 -2.67 -24.10 -8.19
CA MET A 86 -3.16 -22.94 -8.90
C MET A 86 -2.74 -23.04 -10.36
N ILE A 87 -3.70 -23.03 -11.27
CA ILE A 87 -3.42 -22.99 -12.74
C ILE A 87 -2.92 -21.60 -13.14
N ALA A 88 -2.33 -21.48 -14.33
CA ALA A 88 -1.88 -20.19 -14.81
C ALA A 88 -3.06 -19.22 -14.99
N GLY A 89 -2.93 -18.01 -14.46
CA GLY A 89 -3.98 -16.99 -14.55
C GLY A 89 -3.89 -15.93 -13.48
N TRP A 90 -4.77 -14.94 -13.59
CA TRP A 90 -4.98 -13.92 -12.56
C TRP A 90 -5.98 -14.37 -11.52
N TYR A 91 -5.72 -13.98 -10.30
CA TYR A 91 -6.55 -14.27 -9.14
C TYR A 91 -6.66 -13.06 -8.23
N THR A 92 -7.86 -12.85 -7.69
CA THR A 92 -8.08 -11.95 -6.57
C THR A 92 -8.12 -12.77 -5.29
N ILE A 93 -7.27 -12.43 -4.35
CA ILE A 93 -7.22 -13.02 -3.01
C ILE A 93 -7.81 -11.99 -2.05
N GLN A 94 -9.01 -12.30 -1.52
CA GLN A 94 -9.63 -11.55 -0.44
C GLN A 94 -9.22 -12.16 0.88
N PHE A 95 -8.97 -11.34 1.88
CA PHE A 95 -8.63 -11.80 3.22
C PHE A 95 -9.40 -11.05 4.29
N SER A 96 -9.75 -11.74 5.35
CA SER A 96 -10.53 -11.20 6.45
C SER A 96 -10.20 -11.88 7.76
N LYS A 97 -10.29 -11.12 8.85
CA LYS A 97 -10.19 -11.59 10.23
C LYS A 97 -10.98 -10.66 11.15
N ARG A 98 -11.59 -11.22 12.20
CA ARG A 98 -12.30 -10.42 13.20
C ARG A 98 -11.35 -9.41 13.86
N GLY A 99 -11.77 -8.15 13.94
CA GLY A 99 -10.96 -7.04 14.47
C GLY A 99 -10.02 -6.39 13.44
N TYR A 100 -10.09 -6.85 12.20
CA TYR A 100 -9.36 -6.28 11.07
C TYR A 100 -10.32 -5.89 9.95
N ILE A 101 -9.91 -4.92 9.14
CA ILE A 101 -10.65 -4.51 7.95
C ILE A 101 -10.38 -5.55 6.85
N ALA A 102 -11.45 -6.06 6.24
CA ALA A 102 -11.30 -6.97 5.10
C ALA A 102 -10.67 -6.25 3.91
N ASP A 103 -9.78 -6.95 3.21
CA ASP A 103 -9.06 -6.37 2.08
C ASP A 103 -8.73 -7.44 1.03
N LYS A 104 -8.10 -7.05 -0.07
CA LYS A 104 -7.76 -7.91 -1.20
C LYS A 104 -6.50 -7.45 -1.91
N PHE A 105 -5.91 -8.34 -2.67
CA PHE A 105 -4.90 -8.04 -3.68
C PHE A 105 -5.03 -9.00 -4.86
N ASP A 106 -4.48 -8.59 -6.01
CA ASP A 106 -4.45 -9.39 -7.21
C ASP A 106 -3.07 -10.02 -7.40
N VAL A 107 -3.05 -11.28 -7.80
CA VAL A 107 -1.82 -12.03 -8.07
C VAL A 107 -1.92 -12.79 -9.39
N TYR A 108 -0.82 -12.84 -10.11
CA TYR A 108 -0.67 -13.67 -11.30
C TYR A 108 0.10 -14.95 -10.98
N SER A 109 -0.47 -16.10 -11.34
CA SER A 109 0.18 -17.40 -11.26
C SER A 109 0.64 -17.86 -12.63
N CYS A 110 1.93 -18.22 -12.74
CA CYS A 110 2.53 -18.92 -13.89
C CYS A 110 3.54 -19.91 -13.35
N GLY A 111 3.05 -21.03 -12.81
CA GLY A 111 3.81 -21.90 -11.94
C GLY A 111 3.78 -21.41 -10.49
N SER A 112 4.77 -21.78 -9.68
CA SER A 112 4.83 -21.32 -8.29
C SER A 112 5.29 -19.88 -8.19
N VAL A 113 4.59 -19.10 -7.36
CA VAL A 113 4.91 -17.71 -7.06
C VAL A 113 4.87 -17.49 -5.54
N GLY A 114 6.02 -17.16 -4.97
CA GLY A 114 6.20 -16.86 -3.55
C GLY A 114 6.24 -15.35 -3.29
N ASN A 115 6.42 -14.99 -2.02
CA ASN A 115 6.55 -13.60 -1.55
C ASN A 115 5.36 -12.71 -1.98
N GLN A 116 4.17 -13.31 -2.00
CA GLN A 116 2.92 -12.58 -2.22
C GLN A 116 2.43 -12.05 -0.87
N ASP A 117 3.25 -11.21 -0.28
CA ASP A 117 3.03 -10.68 1.06
C ASP A 117 2.04 -9.53 1.02
N ALA A 118 1.24 -9.39 2.08
CA ALA A 118 0.33 -8.28 2.24
C ALA A 118 0.20 -7.86 3.70
N SER A 119 -0.25 -6.63 3.91
CA SER A 119 -0.57 -6.12 5.23
C SER A 119 -2.08 -6.08 5.44
N ILE A 120 -2.51 -6.40 6.65
CA ILE A 120 -3.91 -6.29 7.08
C ILE A 120 -4.01 -5.23 8.19
N SER A 121 -4.97 -4.32 8.03
CA SER A 121 -5.18 -3.22 8.98
C SER A 121 -6.16 -3.64 10.06
N THR A 122 -5.82 -3.38 11.33
CA THR A 122 -6.83 -3.40 12.40
C THR A 122 -7.93 -2.39 12.13
N SER A 123 -9.13 -2.67 12.66
CA SER A 123 -10.28 -1.74 12.61
C SER A 123 -9.89 -0.35 13.11
N LEU A 124 -10.42 0.67 12.43
CA LEU A 124 -10.18 2.07 12.72
C LEU A 124 -11.41 2.70 13.40
N ALA A 125 -11.16 3.68 14.26
CA ALA A 125 -12.22 4.54 14.76
C ALA A 125 -12.88 5.30 13.60
N SER A 126 -14.17 5.57 13.70
CA SER A 126 -14.87 6.40 12.73
C SER A 126 -14.17 7.75 12.58
N GLY A 127 -13.90 8.17 11.34
CA GLY A 127 -13.15 9.39 11.04
C GLY A 127 -11.63 9.25 11.07
N ALA A 128 -11.06 8.16 11.57
CA ALA A 128 -9.62 7.91 11.44
C ALA A 128 -9.26 7.46 10.02
N MET A 129 -8.05 7.77 9.58
CA MET A 129 -7.50 7.32 8.30
C MET A 129 -6.19 6.58 8.52
N ARG A 130 -6.00 5.51 7.74
CA ARG A 130 -4.70 4.82 7.62
C ARG A 130 -4.30 4.75 6.16
N ILE A 131 -3.04 5.08 5.90
CA ILE A 131 -2.43 5.05 4.58
C ILE A 131 -1.33 4.00 4.62
N ILE A 132 -1.42 3.01 3.74
CA ILE A 132 -0.43 1.93 3.63
C ILE A 132 0.22 2.02 2.26
N LEU A 133 1.50 2.32 2.25
CA LEU A 133 2.37 2.24 1.08
C LEU A 133 2.99 0.84 1.02
N HIS A 134 2.91 0.17 -0.11
CA HIS A 134 3.57 -1.10 -0.36
C HIS A 134 4.33 -1.06 -1.69
N TRP A 135 5.55 -1.61 -1.72
CA TRP A 135 6.33 -1.77 -2.94
C TRP A 135 6.96 -3.15 -3.03
N GLY A 136 7.09 -3.66 -4.26
CA GLY A 136 7.60 -4.99 -4.54
C GLY A 136 9.12 -5.07 -4.59
N ALA A 137 9.63 -6.30 -4.68
CA ALA A 137 11.03 -6.59 -4.92
C ALA A 137 11.34 -6.51 -6.42
N SER A 138 11.70 -5.35 -6.92
CA SER A 138 12.24 -5.20 -8.27
C SER A 138 13.77 -5.05 -8.23
N SER A 139 14.46 -5.65 -9.20
CA SER A 139 15.92 -5.52 -9.30
C SER A 139 16.33 -4.06 -9.42
N GLY A 140 17.13 -3.58 -8.49
CA GLY A 140 17.59 -2.19 -8.43
C GLY A 140 16.61 -1.21 -7.77
N LEU A 141 15.40 -1.64 -7.41
CA LEU A 141 14.53 -0.85 -6.56
C LEU A 141 15.09 -0.90 -5.13
N GLY A 142 15.19 0.23 -4.50
CA GLY A 142 15.55 0.36 -3.09
C GLY A 142 14.34 0.66 -2.23
N VAL A 143 14.40 1.77 -1.53
CA VAL A 143 13.38 2.23 -0.59
C VAL A 143 12.39 3.17 -1.27
N VAL A 144 11.12 3.06 -0.90
CA VAL A 144 10.07 4.02 -1.25
C VAL A 144 9.49 4.58 0.03
N ASP A 145 9.56 5.90 0.18
CA ASP A 145 9.18 6.59 1.41
C ASP A 145 7.80 7.25 1.30
N SER A 146 7.06 7.20 2.39
CA SER A 146 5.83 7.94 2.60
C SER A 146 6.09 9.37 3.01
N HIS A 147 5.40 10.31 2.38
CA HIS A 147 5.39 11.71 2.77
C HIS A 147 3.96 12.21 2.95
N LEU A 148 3.60 12.62 4.14
CA LEU A 148 2.33 13.27 4.42
C LEU A 148 2.57 14.68 4.95
N THR A 149 1.99 15.68 4.31
CA THR A 149 1.94 17.05 4.82
C THR A 149 0.50 17.46 5.08
N GLY A 150 0.29 18.23 6.13
CA GLY A 150 -1.05 18.71 6.47
C GLY A 150 -0.98 19.91 7.42
N PRO A 151 -2.12 20.57 7.69
CA PRO A 151 -2.19 21.62 8.70
C PRO A 151 -1.93 21.03 10.09
N ASP A 152 -1.13 21.72 10.88
CA ASP A 152 -0.91 21.38 12.28
C ASP A 152 -1.95 22.02 13.21
N ASN A 153 -1.87 21.75 14.49
CA ASN A 153 -2.76 22.31 15.51
C ASN A 153 -2.32 23.68 16.03
N ALA A 154 -1.34 24.33 15.39
CA ALA A 154 -0.81 25.62 15.78
C ALA A 154 -0.71 26.65 14.63
N SER A 155 -1.57 26.52 13.62
CA SER A 155 -1.64 27.38 12.42
C SER A 155 -0.44 27.26 11.47
N GLY A 156 0.35 26.19 11.58
CA GLY A 156 1.43 25.82 10.68
C GLY A 156 1.09 24.59 9.86
N ARG A 157 2.12 23.87 9.46
CA ARG A 157 2.02 22.62 8.74
C ARG A 157 3.01 21.60 9.28
N PHE A 158 2.60 20.36 9.34
CA PHE A 158 3.50 19.23 9.62
C PHE A 158 3.97 18.56 8.32
N HIS A 159 5.07 17.81 8.43
CA HIS A 159 5.54 16.87 7.43
C HIS A 159 5.99 15.58 8.11
N ILE A 160 5.30 14.49 7.78
CA ILE A 160 5.64 13.14 8.23
C ILE A 160 6.44 12.46 7.14
N TYR A 161 7.61 11.89 7.48
CA TYR A 161 8.46 11.09 6.60
C TYR A 161 9.60 10.41 7.39
N TRP A 162 10.39 9.53 6.76
CA TRP A 162 11.38 8.64 7.36
C TRP A 162 12.41 9.27 8.34
N PRO A 163 12.98 10.48 8.15
CA PRO A 163 13.94 11.03 9.10
C PRO A 163 13.38 11.23 10.50
N ALA A 164 12.09 11.11 10.64
CA ALA A 164 11.45 10.93 11.91
C ALA A 164 11.86 9.60 12.54
N ALA A 165 13.12 9.39 12.85
CA ALA A 165 13.68 8.17 13.42
C ALA A 165 12.89 7.59 14.63
N LYS A 166 11.79 8.22 15.03
CA LYS A 166 10.89 7.82 16.10
C LYS A 166 9.43 7.81 15.71
N ARG A 167 9.09 7.79 14.39
CA ARG A 167 7.71 7.77 13.92
C ARG A 167 6.86 8.93 14.44
N GLN A 168 7.49 10.12 14.55
CA GLN A 168 6.85 11.36 14.98
C GLN A 168 6.71 12.29 13.78
N PHE A 169 5.79 13.23 13.87
CA PHE A 169 5.64 14.26 12.87
C PHE A 169 6.65 15.39 13.06
N TYR A 170 7.01 16.04 11.95
CA TYR A 170 7.90 17.19 11.91
C TYR A 170 7.19 18.36 11.30
N TYR A 171 7.56 19.54 11.78
CA TYR A 171 7.11 20.78 11.19
C TYR A 171 8.11 21.26 10.15
N TYR A 172 7.66 22.01 9.18
CA TYR A 172 8.48 22.47 8.04
C TYR A 172 9.75 23.22 8.44
N THR A 173 9.77 23.83 9.61
CA THR A 173 10.90 24.62 10.11
C THR A 173 11.96 23.78 10.81
N ASP A 174 11.71 22.51 11.04
CA ASP A 174 12.61 21.65 11.78
C ASP A 174 12.81 20.32 11.05
N LYS A 175 14.04 20.11 10.58
CA LYS A 175 14.36 18.98 9.69
C LYS A 175 14.30 17.61 10.36
N TYR A 176 14.67 17.49 11.61
CA TYR A 176 15.01 16.21 12.23
C TYR A 176 14.49 16.02 13.65
N SER A 177 14.04 17.07 14.25
CA SER A 177 13.41 17.05 15.56
C SER A 177 12.47 18.24 15.67
N CYS A 178 11.41 18.11 16.40
CA CYS A 178 10.54 19.22 16.72
C CYS A 178 11.16 20.12 17.81
N SER A 179 12.42 20.52 17.63
CA SER A 179 13.13 21.46 18.52
C SER A 179 12.50 22.83 18.33
N GLY A 180 11.88 23.35 19.38
CA GLY A 180 11.14 24.61 19.30
C GLY A 180 9.64 24.48 19.06
N CYS A 181 9.12 23.27 18.81
CA CYS A 181 7.67 23.06 18.79
C CYS A 181 7.05 23.34 20.15
N THR A 182 5.90 23.96 20.13
CA THR A 182 5.07 24.12 21.33
C THR A 182 4.50 22.77 21.79
N ASP A 183 4.08 22.65 23.03
CA ASP A 183 3.42 21.44 23.53
C ASP A 183 2.10 21.16 22.78
N ILE A 184 1.43 22.20 22.30
CA ILE A 184 0.25 22.07 21.44
C ILE A 184 0.64 21.37 20.14
N GLN A 185 1.71 21.79 19.48
CA GLN A 185 2.17 21.17 18.23
C GLN A 185 2.56 19.71 18.43
N LYS A 186 3.24 19.39 19.53
CA LYS A 186 3.63 18.02 19.88
C LYS A 186 2.44 17.11 20.22
N SER A 187 1.28 17.67 20.51
CA SER A 187 0.06 16.92 20.82
C SER A 187 -0.70 16.42 19.58
N ASP A 188 -0.32 16.83 18.38
CA ASP A 188 -0.82 16.22 17.16
C ASP A 188 -0.39 14.75 17.08
N ASN A 189 -1.33 13.85 16.78
CA ASN A 189 -1.11 12.41 16.84
C ASN A 189 -0.95 11.74 15.46
N VAL A 190 -0.68 12.51 14.42
CA VAL A 190 -0.39 11.94 13.10
C VAL A 190 0.99 11.29 13.14
N THR A 191 1.06 10.00 12.79
CA THR A 191 2.29 9.21 12.96
C THR A 191 2.65 8.43 11.71
N LEU A 192 3.97 8.26 11.47
CA LEU A 192 4.51 7.19 10.65
C LEU A 192 4.66 5.97 11.57
N ASP A 193 3.71 5.05 11.48
CA ASP A 193 3.62 3.90 12.40
C ASP A 193 4.64 2.83 12.07
N LYS A 194 4.92 2.68 10.78
CA LYS A 194 5.89 1.73 10.24
C LYS A 194 6.72 2.41 9.16
N ASP A 195 8.04 2.24 9.25
CA ASP A 195 9.05 2.63 8.30
C ASP A 195 9.83 1.38 7.88
N ASP A 196 9.96 1.13 6.58
CA ASP A 196 10.67 -0.03 6.04
C ASP A 196 11.79 0.46 5.11
N THR A 197 12.98 -0.07 5.31
CA THR A 197 14.21 0.35 4.62
C THR A 197 14.69 -0.65 3.57
N SER A 198 13.84 -1.59 3.17
CA SER A 198 14.18 -2.64 2.21
C SER A 198 13.08 -2.87 1.18
N ALA A 199 13.39 -3.51 0.06
CA ALA A 199 12.43 -3.99 -0.93
C ALA A 199 12.36 -5.54 -0.88
N PRO A 200 11.15 -6.16 -0.85
CA PRO A 200 9.85 -5.50 -0.76
C PRO A 200 9.64 -4.82 0.59
N GLY A 201 8.82 -3.79 0.63
CA GLY A 201 8.61 -3.04 1.86
C GLY A 201 7.20 -2.47 2.00
N THR A 202 6.92 -2.01 3.20
CA THR A 202 5.63 -1.41 3.57
C THR A 202 5.84 -0.29 4.58
N GLU A 203 5.21 0.86 4.34
CA GLU A 203 5.13 1.94 5.32
C GLU A 203 3.68 2.26 5.65
N THR A 204 3.44 2.72 6.86
CA THR A 204 2.10 3.01 7.35
C THR A 204 2.05 4.35 8.05
N ILE A 205 1.10 5.20 7.65
CA ILE A 205 0.77 6.45 8.34
C ILE A 205 -0.66 6.36 8.86
N THR A 206 -0.88 6.78 10.12
CA THR A 206 -2.21 6.91 10.71
C THR A 206 -2.52 8.36 11.06
N ILE A 207 -3.69 8.82 10.66
CA ILE A 207 -4.31 10.08 11.11
C ILE A 207 -5.47 9.70 12.03
N PRO A 208 -5.36 9.88 13.36
CA PRO A 208 -6.47 9.65 14.28
C PRO A 208 -7.67 10.57 13.97
N ALA A 209 -8.86 10.15 14.38
CA ALA A 209 -10.10 10.87 14.09
C ALA A 209 -10.13 12.29 14.66
N ASP A 210 -9.48 12.52 15.78
CA ASP A 210 -9.37 13.80 16.48
C ASP A 210 -8.22 14.69 16.00
N SER A 211 -7.39 14.19 15.10
CA SER A 211 -6.21 14.90 14.56
C SER A 211 -6.47 15.65 13.26
N TRP A 212 -7.69 15.58 12.73
CA TRP A 212 -8.03 16.35 11.53
C TRP A 212 -8.12 17.85 11.83
N ARG A 213 -7.56 18.63 10.89
CA ARG A 213 -7.61 20.10 10.92
C ARG A 213 -8.11 20.63 9.57
N SER A 214 -8.75 21.77 9.59
CA SER A 214 -9.18 22.45 8.37
C SER A 214 -7.98 22.84 7.50
N GLY A 215 -8.01 22.44 6.24
CA GLY A 215 -6.96 22.72 5.24
C GLY A 215 -6.54 21.48 4.47
N THR A 216 -5.63 21.66 3.53
CA THR A 216 -5.25 20.62 2.57
C THR A 216 -4.16 19.70 3.13
N TYR A 217 -4.43 18.42 3.16
CA TYR A 217 -3.45 17.34 3.35
C TYR A 217 -2.97 16.85 1.97
N ARG A 218 -1.68 16.54 1.86
CA ARG A 218 -1.09 15.94 0.65
C ARG A 218 -0.29 14.71 1.03
N TYR A 219 -0.61 13.61 0.37
CA TYR A 219 0.18 12.39 0.46
C TYR A 219 0.96 12.14 -0.83
N SER A 220 2.23 11.80 -0.69
CA SER A 220 3.12 11.46 -1.80
C SER A 220 3.97 10.26 -1.43
N ALA A 221 4.28 9.41 -2.41
CA ALA A 221 5.28 8.36 -2.31
C ALA A 221 6.54 8.80 -3.06
N HIS A 222 7.70 8.62 -2.44
CA HIS A 222 8.98 9.05 -2.95
C HIS A 222 9.94 7.87 -3.09
N TYR A 223 10.42 7.64 -4.30
CA TYR A 223 11.49 6.67 -4.52
C TYR A 223 12.82 7.26 -4.06
N PHE A 224 13.29 6.82 -2.90
CA PHE A 224 14.52 7.29 -2.29
C PHE A 224 15.78 6.79 -3.02
N GLY A 225 15.69 5.67 -3.72
CA GLY A 225 16.79 5.05 -4.43
C GLY A 225 17.35 3.78 -3.75
N PRO A 226 18.33 3.13 -4.34
CA PRO A 226 18.96 1.96 -3.75
C PRO A 226 19.65 2.33 -2.43
N THR A 227 19.51 1.46 -1.42
CA THR A 227 19.99 1.65 -0.03
C THR A 227 21.48 1.96 0.10
N THR A 228 22.27 1.74 -0.96
CA THR A 228 23.71 1.94 -0.97
C THR A 228 24.17 3.34 -1.34
N SER A 229 23.30 4.21 -1.85
CA SER A 229 23.70 5.52 -2.38
C SER A 229 23.06 6.72 -1.69
N GLY A 230 22.03 6.55 -0.88
CA GLY A 230 21.46 7.60 -0.02
C GLY A 230 20.98 8.88 -0.72
N GLN A 231 20.88 8.90 -2.05
CA GLN A 231 20.46 10.09 -2.78
C GLN A 231 19.71 9.74 -4.07
N SER A 232 18.51 10.25 -4.20
CA SER A 232 17.68 10.15 -5.40
C SER A 232 18.07 11.09 -6.54
N THR A 233 19.16 11.85 -6.39
CA THR A 233 19.63 12.77 -7.42
C THR A 233 20.23 11.99 -8.60
N GLY A 234 19.49 11.90 -9.68
CA GLY A 234 19.88 11.17 -10.90
C GLY A 234 18.86 10.15 -11.37
N PHE A 235 17.82 9.87 -10.58
CA PHE A 235 16.79 8.89 -10.93
C PHE A 235 15.52 9.51 -11.54
N ALA A 236 15.46 10.81 -11.79
CA ALA A 236 14.27 11.48 -12.28
C ALA A 236 13.76 10.94 -13.63
N SER A 237 14.61 10.30 -14.42
CA SER A 237 14.25 9.62 -15.66
C SER A 237 14.09 8.10 -15.50
N SER A 238 14.24 7.57 -14.28
CA SER A 238 14.11 6.14 -14.01
C SER A 238 12.67 5.67 -14.09
N THR A 239 12.44 4.51 -14.68
CA THR A 239 11.16 3.79 -14.67
C THR A 239 11.05 2.80 -13.53
N LEU A 240 12.09 2.61 -12.71
CA LEU A 240 12.11 1.63 -11.62
C LEU A 240 10.94 1.81 -10.65
N PHE A 241 10.59 3.04 -10.33
CA PHE A 241 9.44 3.32 -9.48
C PHE A 241 8.13 2.87 -10.13
N ALA A 242 7.92 3.17 -11.41
CA ALA A 242 6.74 2.73 -12.16
C ALA A 242 6.65 1.19 -12.29
N GLU A 243 7.80 0.53 -12.37
CA GLU A 243 7.92 -0.93 -12.51
C GLU A 243 7.86 -1.68 -11.16
N SER A 244 7.91 -0.97 -10.05
CA SER A 244 7.99 -1.53 -8.70
C SER A 244 6.73 -2.26 -8.24
N GLY A 245 5.60 -2.05 -8.90
CA GLY A 245 4.30 -2.51 -8.40
C GLY A 245 3.83 -1.75 -7.16
N THR A 246 4.38 -0.56 -6.90
CA THR A 246 4.01 0.26 -5.75
C THR A 246 2.53 0.57 -5.74
N THR A 247 1.90 0.33 -4.59
CA THR A 247 0.49 0.64 -4.34
C THR A 247 0.35 1.46 -3.06
N VAL A 248 -0.68 2.29 -3.02
CA VAL A 248 -1.09 2.99 -1.80
C VAL A 248 -2.53 2.63 -1.51
N LYS A 249 -2.78 2.08 -0.33
CA LYS A 249 -4.11 1.79 0.18
C LYS A 249 -4.50 2.81 1.23
N VAL A 250 -5.71 3.34 1.11
CA VAL A 250 -6.26 4.32 2.04
C VAL A 250 -7.51 3.76 2.68
N TYR A 251 -7.45 3.57 3.98
CA TYR A 251 -8.57 3.16 4.83
C TYR A 251 -9.14 4.38 5.52
N TYR A 252 -10.46 4.54 5.51
CA TYR A 252 -11.17 5.58 6.23
C TYR A 252 -12.27 4.95 7.10
N GLY A 253 -12.07 4.99 8.40
CA GLY A 253 -12.86 4.15 9.30
C GLY A 253 -12.75 2.67 8.90
N ASP A 254 -13.81 1.91 9.10
CA ASP A 254 -13.88 0.47 8.78
C ASP A 254 -14.39 0.19 7.35
N THR A 255 -14.25 1.13 6.44
CA THR A 255 -14.68 0.94 5.05
C THR A 255 -13.63 0.17 4.23
N GLU A 256 -14.08 -0.46 3.12
CA GLU A 256 -13.15 -1.08 2.17
C GLU A 256 -12.13 -0.06 1.68
N PRO A 257 -10.84 -0.40 1.65
CA PRO A 257 -9.79 0.55 1.28
C PRO A 257 -9.85 0.95 -0.18
N ARG A 258 -9.54 2.22 -0.45
CA ARG A 258 -9.27 2.70 -1.80
C ARG A 258 -7.82 2.43 -2.17
N THR A 259 -7.57 1.78 -3.30
CA THR A 259 -6.23 1.44 -3.79
C THR A 259 -5.82 2.37 -4.94
N TYR A 260 -4.63 2.92 -4.83
CA TYR A 260 -3.97 3.70 -5.88
C TYR A 260 -2.73 2.95 -6.36
N ASN A 261 -2.52 2.90 -7.67
CA ASN A 261 -1.36 2.26 -8.27
C ASN A 261 -0.39 3.32 -8.78
N VAL A 262 0.92 3.07 -8.65
CA VAL A 262 1.94 3.98 -9.16
C VAL A 262 1.74 4.19 -10.67
N PRO A 263 1.81 5.44 -11.16
CA PRO A 263 1.68 5.72 -12.59
C PRO A 263 2.82 5.09 -13.40
N ASN A 264 2.50 4.61 -14.60
CA ASN A 264 3.50 4.12 -15.54
C ASN A 264 4.23 5.30 -16.22
N SER A 265 5.01 6.03 -15.46
CA SER A 265 5.80 7.18 -15.93
C SER A 265 7.14 7.24 -15.20
N ALA A 266 8.17 7.74 -15.88
CA ALA A 266 9.44 7.99 -15.23
C ALA A 266 9.32 9.07 -14.15
N GLY A 267 10.09 8.93 -13.08
CA GLY A 267 10.13 9.88 -11.98
C GLY A 267 10.47 9.22 -10.64
N THR A 268 10.65 10.06 -9.63
CA THR A 268 10.95 9.61 -8.26
C THR A 268 9.90 10.03 -7.25
N LEU A 269 9.00 10.94 -7.61
CA LEU A 269 7.96 11.45 -6.71
C LEU A 269 6.59 11.27 -7.36
N TRP A 270 5.70 10.61 -6.63
CA TRP A 270 4.31 10.44 -6.99
C TRP A 270 3.42 11.10 -5.95
N THR A 271 2.76 12.23 -6.31
CA THR A 271 1.67 12.76 -5.50
C THR A 271 0.44 11.90 -5.73
N VAL A 272 0.05 11.15 -4.71
CA VAL A 272 -1.03 10.16 -4.80
C VAL A 272 -2.38 10.83 -4.72
N PHE A 273 -2.57 11.69 -3.72
CA PHE A 273 -3.82 12.43 -3.51
C PHE A 273 -3.62 13.69 -2.66
N THR A 274 -4.62 14.54 -2.71
CA THR A 274 -4.85 15.62 -1.75
C THR A 274 -6.24 15.46 -1.13
N ILE A 275 -6.39 15.83 0.14
CA ILE A 275 -7.66 15.80 0.87
C ILE A 275 -7.82 17.14 1.57
N ASP A 276 -8.99 17.72 1.50
CA ASP A 276 -9.33 18.86 2.33
C ASP A 276 -9.93 18.36 3.65
N GLY A 277 -9.19 18.58 4.73
CA GLY A 277 -9.68 18.35 6.07
C GLY A 277 -10.77 19.37 6.37
N SER A 278 -11.99 18.90 6.55
CA SER A 278 -13.06 19.67 7.14
C SER A 278 -13.13 19.37 8.63
N SER A 279 -13.06 20.41 9.44
CA SER A 279 -13.32 20.33 10.89
C SER A 279 -14.79 19.98 11.17
#